data_8f3d1b960dc92c49b5a0aee482dc6550
#
_entry.id   8f3d1b960dc92c49b5a0aee482dc6550
#
_cell.length_a   1.000
_cell.length_b   1.000
_cell.length_c   1.000
_cell.angle_alpha   90.00
_cell.angle_beta   90.00
_cell.angle_gamma   90.00
#
_symmetry.space_group_name_H-M   'P 1'
#
loop_
_entity.id
_entity.type
_entity.pdbx_description
1 polymer ?
#
loop_
_entity_poly.entity_id
_entity_poly.type
_entity_poly.pdbx_seq_one_letter_code
_entity_poly.pdbx_strand_id
1 'polypeptide(L)'
;MGVLEFSPGGERWLEYGSAADRRRIGFHDYAAIYAEPGLYEHVFYDTLGMRSTSEVVRLYGQCLERLGLDPAGERVIDFGAGNGLGGDALRALGVGELVGVDLEPMARTAAERDRPGVYDDYLVGDVGAWSEAELDRLRDFRPTALLALSAVGLGHVPCAVMRRALGLLEPGRLYGFAVAPPLLPESTDPAGLASGYPELLRRLAAGTELLVREQYVHRYRTDGAEDTGIAFVGRMA
;
A
#
# COMPACT_ATOMS: atom_id res chain seq x y z
N MET A 1 15.53 -5.13 -19.24
CA MET A 1 16.37 -4.88 -18.08
C MET A 1 17.52 -5.88 -18.04
N GLY A 2 18.68 -5.52 -17.45
CA GLY A 2 19.78 -6.46 -17.26
C GLY A 2 19.52 -7.48 -16.13
N VAL A 3 20.59 -8.14 -15.67
CA VAL A 3 20.51 -9.12 -14.58
C VAL A 3 20.06 -8.43 -13.29
N LEU A 4 19.12 -9.06 -12.57
CA LEU A 4 18.70 -8.69 -11.21
C LEU A 4 19.23 -9.77 -10.26
N GLU A 5 19.99 -9.34 -9.24
CA GLU A 5 20.52 -10.23 -8.20
C GLU A 5 20.21 -9.67 -6.81
N PHE A 6 20.00 -10.55 -5.82
CA PHE A 6 19.73 -10.18 -4.44
C PHE A 6 20.88 -10.56 -3.51
N SER A 7 20.95 -9.92 -2.35
CA SER A 7 21.96 -10.24 -1.34
C SER A 7 21.86 -11.71 -0.90
N PRO A 8 22.99 -12.42 -0.75
CA PRO A 8 22.98 -13.76 -0.20
C PRO A 8 22.36 -13.80 1.20
N GLY A 9 21.47 -14.77 1.42
CA GLY A 9 20.84 -14.99 2.72
C GLY A 9 19.83 -13.94 3.16
N GLY A 10 19.24 -13.19 2.22
CA GLY A 10 18.13 -12.28 2.51
C GLY A 10 18.05 -11.06 1.62
N GLU A 11 17.02 -10.25 1.86
CA GLU A 11 16.64 -9.12 1.03
C GLU A 11 17.18 -7.80 1.60
N ARG A 12 18.50 -7.67 1.75
CA ARG A 12 19.14 -6.45 2.27
C ARG A 12 19.48 -5.43 1.19
N TRP A 13 19.84 -5.92 0.00
CA TRP A 13 20.16 -5.12 -1.17
C TRP A 13 19.83 -5.91 -2.45
N LEU A 14 19.72 -5.21 -3.54
CA LEU A 14 19.66 -5.76 -4.88
C LEU A 14 20.72 -5.11 -5.78
N GLU A 15 21.19 -5.86 -6.78
CA GLU A 15 22.01 -5.38 -7.88
C GLU A 15 21.25 -5.54 -9.18
N TYR A 16 21.30 -4.51 -10.01
CA TYR A 16 20.61 -4.50 -11.30
C TYR A 16 21.49 -3.81 -12.36
N GLY A 17 21.18 -4.04 -13.64
CA GLY A 17 21.88 -3.44 -14.76
C GLY A 17 22.62 -4.46 -15.62
N SER A 18 23.47 -3.96 -16.54
CA SER A 18 24.29 -4.79 -17.41
C SER A 18 25.58 -5.23 -16.69
N ALA A 19 26.29 -6.20 -17.25
CA ALA A 19 27.60 -6.63 -16.71
C ALA A 19 28.63 -5.48 -16.65
N ALA A 20 28.48 -4.45 -17.49
CA ALA A 20 29.38 -3.30 -17.54
C ALA A 20 28.93 -2.13 -16.64
N ASP A 21 27.67 -2.10 -16.21
CA ASP A 21 27.10 -1.01 -15.40
C ASP A 21 26.13 -1.64 -14.39
N ARG A 22 26.70 -2.29 -13.36
CA ARG A 22 25.92 -2.81 -12.23
C ARG A 22 25.82 -1.77 -11.13
N ARG A 23 24.59 -1.60 -10.64
CA ARG A 23 24.31 -0.73 -9.51
C ARG A 23 23.75 -1.55 -8.37
N ARG A 24 24.19 -1.23 -7.15
CA ARG A 24 23.68 -1.83 -5.92
C ARG A 24 22.89 -0.80 -5.14
N ILE A 25 21.69 -1.16 -4.72
CA ILE A 25 20.80 -0.33 -3.89
C ILE A 25 20.23 -1.16 -2.74
N GLY A 26 19.79 -0.51 -1.67
CA GLY A 26 19.06 -1.16 -0.59
C GLY A 26 17.74 -1.73 -1.06
N PHE A 27 17.33 -2.88 -0.53
CA PHE A 27 16.07 -3.53 -0.92
C PHE A 27 14.83 -2.66 -0.59
N HIS A 28 14.92 -1.81 0.43
CA HIS A 28 13.89 -0.84 0.82
C HIS A 28 14.30 0.62 0.54
N ASP A 29 15.28 0.84 -0.33
CA ASP A 29 15.62 2.19 -0.82
C ASP A 29 14.65 2.57 -1.95
N TYR A 30 13.42 2.90 -1.55
CA TYR A 30 12.36 3.21 -2.51
C TYR A 30 12.68 4.45 -3.35
N ALA A 31 13.41 5.43 -2.83
CA ALA A 31 13.87 6.58 -3.61
C ALA A 31 14.72 6.14 -4.81
N ALA A 32 15.71 5.28 -4.57
CA ALA A 32 16.56 4.75 -5.63
C ALA A 32 15.80 3.80 -6.57
N ILE A 33 14.89 2.98 -6.06
CA ILE A 33 14.07 2.07 -6.86
C ILE A 33 13.14 2.85 -7.80
N TYR A 34 12.44 3.87 -7.30
CA TYR A 34 11.52 4.69 -8.11
C TYR A 34 12.26 5.60 -9.10
N ALA A 35 13.53 5.96 -8.84
CA ALA A 35 14.32 6.72 -9.78
C ALA A 35 14.57 5.96 -11.10
N GLU A 36 14.57 4.64 -11.08
CA GLU A 36 14.80 3.80 -12.25
C GLU A 36 13.47 3.33 -12.85
N PRO A 37 13.16 3.69 -14.13
CA PRO A 37 11.91 3.31 -14.78
C PRO A 37 11.68 1.80 -14.79
N GLY A 38 10.51 1.35 -14.27
CA GLY A 38 10.09 -0.04 -14.25
C GLY A 38 10.85 -0.95 -13.28
N LEU A 39 11.83 -0.43 -12.50
CA LEU A 39 12.59 -1.27 -11.58
C LEU A 39 11.71 -1.80 -10.45
N TYR A 40 10.78 -0.99 -9.94
CA TYR A 40 9.87 -1.40 -8.87
C TYR A 40 9.02 -2.61 -9.30
N GLU A 41 8.38 -2.54 -10.47
CA GLU A 41 7.59 -3.65 -11.01
C GLU A 41 8.45 -4.88 -11.25
N HIS A 42 9.61 -4.70 -11.87
CA HIS A 42 10.51 -5.81 -12.17
C HIS A 42 10.97 -6.55 -10.91
N VAL A 43 11.29 -5.82 -9.83
CA VAL A 43 11.71 -6.43 -8.55
C VAL A 43 10.54 -7.11 -7.87
N PHE A 44 9.48 -6.35 -7.57
CA PHE A 44 8.45 -6.81 -6.65
C PHE A 44 7.35 -7.65 -7.33
N TYR A 45 6.98 -7.31 -8.57
CA TYR A 45 5.89 -7.99 -9.27
C TYR A 45 6.39 -9.10 -10.19
N ASP A 46 7.33 -8.80 -11.09
CA ASP A 46 7.80 -9.80 -12.06
C ASP A 46 8.67 -10.87 -11.39
N THR A 47 9.57 -10.47 -10.46
CA THR A 47 10.54 -11.39 -9.85
C THR A 47 10.01 -12.02 -8.57
N LEU A 48 9.46 -11.22 -7.64
CA LEU A 48 8.99 -11.71 -6.34
C LEU A 48 7.49 -12.03 -6.34
N GLY A 49 6.76 -11.75 -7.42
CA GLY A 49 5.36 -12.13 -7.58
C GLY A 49 4.41 -11.47 -6.57
N MET A 50 4.67 -10.19 -6.20
CA MET A 50 3.85 -9.45 -5.24
C MET A 50 2.40 -9.32 -5.73
N ARG A 51 1.43 -9.54 -4.81
CA ARG A 51 0.01 -9.61 -5.12
C ARG A 51 -0.86 -8.68 -4.27
N SER A 52 -0.28 -7.94 -3.31
CA SER A 52 -1.08 -7.13 -2.37
C SER A 52 -2.02 -6.15 -3.06
N THR A 53 -1.53 -5.43 -4.07
CA THR A 53 -2.33 -4.47 -4.82
C THR A 53 -3.56 -5.14 -5.45
N SER A 54 -3.34 -6.21 -6.22
CA SER A 54 -4.42 -6.91 -6.92
C SER A 54 -5.42 -7.54 -5.94
N GLU A 55 -4.96 -8.11 -4.84
CA GLU A 55 -5.85 -8.77 -3.87
C GLU A 55 -6.70 -7.77 -3.08
N VAL A 56 -6.10 -6.68 -2.59
CA VAL A 56 -6.87 -5.65 -1.86
C VAL A 56 -7.88 -4.96 -2.78
N VAL A 57 -7.49 -4.62 -4.02
CA VAL A 57 -8.40 -4.00 -4.99
C VAL A 57 -9.53 -4.96 -5.39
N ARG A 58 -9.23 -6.25 -5.60
CA ARG A 58 -10.25 -7.29 -5.87
C ARG A 58 -11.27 -7.37 -4.74
N LEU A 59 -10.80 -7.43 -3.49
CA LEU A 59 -11.69 -7.51 -2.31
C LEU A 59 -12.49 -6.22 -2.13
N TYR A 60 -11.88 -5.06 -2.38
CA TYR A 60 -12.59 -3.78 -2.36
C TYR A 60 -13.71 -3.76 -3.40
N GLY A 61 -13.44 -4.17 -4.65
CA GLY A 61 -14.44 -4.27 -5.70
C GLY A 61 -15.60 -5.20 -5.33
N GLN A 62 -15.32 -6.37 -4.74
CA GLN A 62 -16.36 -7.28 -4.24
C GLN A 62 -17.20 -6.64 -3.12
N CYS A 63 -16.60 -5.82 -2.26
CA CYS A 63 -17.35 -5.11 -1.23
C CYS A 63 -18.23 -4.02 -1.84
N LEU A 64 -17.76 -3.27 -2.85
CA LEU A 64 -18.59 -2.31 -3.57
C LEU A 64 -19.80 -2.99 -4.21
N GLU A 65 -19.60 -4.09 -4.93
CA GLU A 65 -20.69 -4.87 -5.54
C GLU A 65 -21.72 -5.33 -4.50
N ARG A 66 -21.25 -5.93 -3.39
CA ARG A 66 -22.15 -6.39 -2.30
C ARG A 66 -22.94 -5.27 -1.63
N LEU A 67 -22.37 -4.06 -1.57
CA LEU A 67 -23.01 -2.88 -0.99
C LEU A 67 -23.85 -2.11 -2.01
N GLY A 68 -23.85 -2.49 -3.29
CA GLY A 68 -24.53 -1.79 -4.36
C GLY A 68 -23.94 -0.40 -4.65
N LEU A 69 -22.63 -0.21 -4.41
CA LEU A 69 -21.93 1.03 -4.66
C LEU A 69 -21.30 1.00 -6.06
N ASP A 70 -21.45 2.12 -6.79
CA ASP A 70 -20.84 2.29 -8.10
C ASP A 70 -19.38 2.76 -7.92
N PRO A 71 -18.37 2.04 -8.44
CA PRO A 71 -16.99 2.48 -8.40
C PRO A 71 -16.77 3.90 -8.96
N ALA A 72 -17.54 4.31 -9.96
CA ALA A 72 -17.45 5.65 -10.54
C ALA A 72 -17.84 6.78 -9.56
N GLY A 73 -18.60 6.46 -8.51
CA GLY A 73 -18.93 7.39 -7.42
C GLY A 73 -17.89 7.41 -6.28
N GLU A 74 -16.91 6.51 -6.31
CA GLU A 74 -15.91 6.41 -5.25
C GLU A 74 -14.80 7.46 -5.40
N ARG A 75 -14.42 8.03 -4.27
CA ARG A 75 -13.28 8.94 -4.09
C ARG A 75 -12.28 8.30 -3.14
N VAL A 76 -11.20 7.78 -3.69
CA VAL A 76 -10.27 6.91 -2.94
C VAL A 76 -8.97 7.62 -2.65
N ILE A 77 -8.52 7.55 -1.39
CA ILE A 77 -7.13 7.84 -1.03
C ILE A 77 -6.34 6.55 -1.19
N ASP A 78 -5.36 6.54 -2.09
CA ASP A 78 -4.33 5.50 -2.19
C ASP A 78 -3.15 5.90 -1.29
N PHE A 79 -3.05 5.23 -0.13
CA PHE A 79 -2.11 5.55 0.92
C PHE A 79 -0.84 4.68 0.83
N GLY A 80 0.30 5.31 0.59
CA GLY A 80 1.52 4.66 0.14
C GLY A 80 1.44 4.36 -1.36
N ALA A 81 1.06 5.38 -2.13
CA ALA A 81 0.69 5.28 -3.55
C ALA A 81 1.83 4.87 -4.47
N GLY A 82 3.10 5.07 -4.02
CA GLY A 82 4.28 4.68 -4.78
C GLY A 82 4.30 5.26 -6.21
N ASN A 83 4.70 4.44 -7.16
CA ASN A 83 4.74 4.81 -8.58
C ASN A 83 3.39 4.71 -9.31
N GLY A 84 2.28 4.61 -8.58
CA GLY A 84 0.92 4.62 -9.13
C GLY A 84 0.35 3.29 -9.58
N LEU A 85 1.01 2.17 -9.31
CA LEU A 85 0.49 0.85 -9.68
C LEU A 85 -0.87 0.54 -9.03
N GLY A 86 -1.04 0.98 -7.77
CA GLY A 86 -2.33 0.92 -7.08
C GLY A 86 -3.40 1.75 -7.78
N GLY A 87 -3.04 2.95 -8.20
CA GLY A 87 -3.91 3.84 -8.96
C GLY A 87 -4.40 3.22 -10.26
N ASP A 88 -3.51 2.57 -11.04
CA ASP A 88 -3.89 1.84 -12.25
C ASP A 88 -4.93 0.75 -11.97
N ALA A 89 -4.72 -0.04 -10.91
CA ALA A 89 -5.65 -1.11 -10.54
C ALA A 89 -7.02 -0.54 -10.11
N LEU A 90 -7.04 0.59 -9.39
CA LEU A 90 -8.26 1.27 -8.98
C LEU A 90 -8.99 1.92 -10.17
N ARG A 91 -8.27 2.52 -11.12
CA ARG A 91 -8.87 3.02 -12.37
C ARG A 91 -9.43 1.88 -13.23
N ALA A 92 -8.74 0.75 -13.29
CA ALA A 92 -9.25 -0.44 -13.99
C ALA A 92 -10.52 -1.01 -13.33
N LEU A 93 -10.69 -0.85 -12.01
CA LEU A 93 -11.93 -1.17 -11.30
C LEU A 93 -13.05 -0.16 -11.62
N GLY A 94 -12.73 1.02 -12.15
CA GLY A 94 -13.69 2.07 -12.48
C GLY A 94 -13.83 3.18 -11.42
N VAL A 95 -12.89 3.28 -10.46
CA VAL A 95 -12.92 4.34 -9.43
C VAL A 95 -12.87 5.72 -10.06
N GLY A 96 -13.81 6.60 -9.63
CA GLY A 96 -14.02 7.91 -10.22
C GLY A 96 -12.93 8.92 -9.92
N GLU A 97 -12.59 9.13 -8.64
CA GLU A 97 -11.59 10.09 -8.22
C GLU A 97 -10.51 9.43 -7.33
N LEU A 98 -9.25 9.75 -7.59
CA LEU A 98 -8.10 9.17 -6.87
C LEU A 98 -7.13 10.27 -6.40
N VAL A 99 -6.77 10.21 -5.12
CA VAL A 99 -5.66 10.99 -4.57
C VAL A 99 -4.59 10.03 -4.06
N GLY A 100 -3.38 10.14 -4.62
CA GLY A 100 -2.20 9.44 -4.14
C GLY A 100 -1.58 10.17 -2.94
N VAL A 101 -1.14 9.42 -1.94
CA VAL A 101 -0.39 9.97 -0.80
C VAL A 101 0.84 9.10 -0.56
N ASP A 102 2.02 9.69 -0.56
CA ASP A 102 3.27 8.96 -0.26
C ASP A 102 4.25 9.82 0.52
N LEU A 103 5.09 9.17 1.33
CA LEU A 103 6.17 9.84 2.06
C LEU A 103 7.32 10.23 1.12
N GLU A 104 7.57 9.42 0.08
CA GLU A 104 8.74 9.51 -0.76
C GLU A 104 8.50 10.43 -1.97
N PRO A 105 9.21 11.57 -2.10
CA PRO A 105 9.02 12.46 -3.24
C PRO A 105 9.26 11.81 -4.60
N MET A 106 10.19 10.84 -4.68
CA MET A 106 10.49 10.13 -5.92
C MET A 106 9.33 9.24 -6.36
N ALA A 107 8.46 8.81 -5.44
CA ALA A 107 7.24 8.07 -5.75
C ALA A 107 6.30 8.89 -6.65
N ARG A 108 6.08 10.18 -6.33
CA ARG A 108 5.29 11.08 -7.19
C ARG A 108 5.92 11.22 -8.57
N THR A 109 7.24 11.47 -8.64
CA THR A 109 7.96 11.59 -9.91
C THR A 109 7.81 10.33 -10.76
N ALA A 110 7.91 9.16 -10.12
CA ALA A 110 7.71 7.88 -10.79
C ALA A 110 6.26 7.69 -11.27
N ALA A 111 5.25 8.04 -10.45
CA ALA A 111 3.85 7.96 -10.84
C ALA A 111 3.54 8.87 -12.05
N GLU A 112 4.02 10.10 -12.03
CA GLU A 112 3.85 11.05 -13.15
C GLU A 112 4.56 10.58 -14.44
N ARG A 113 5.72 9.91 -14.30
CA ARG A 113 6.49 9.35 -15.43
C ARG A 113 5.85 8.10 -16.01
N ASP A 114 5.51 7.13 -15.13
CA ASP A 114 5.14 5.78 -15.55
C ASP A 114 3.63 5.67 -15.81
N ARG A 115 2.81 6.49 -15.13
CA ARG A 115 1.33 6.47 -15.16
C ARG A 115 0.74 7.88 -15.15
N PRO A 116 1.04 8.68 -16.19
CA PRO A 116 0.62 10.07 -16.24
C PRO A 116 -0.91 10.18 -16.16
N GLY A 117 -1.40 11.01 -15.20
CA GLY A 117 -2.83 11.24 -15.02
C GLY A 117 -3.59 10.14 -14.30
N VAL A 118 -2.93 9.15 -13.70
CA VAL A 118 -3.59 8.10 -12.90
C VAL A 118 -4.27 8.67 -11.64
N TYR A 119 -3.65 9.65 -11.00
CA TYR A 119 -4.22 10.38 -9.87
C TYR A 119 -4.72 11.77 -10.30
N ASP A 120 -5.82 12.20 -9.69
CA ASP A 120 -6.34 13.58 -9.82
C ASP A 120 -5.47 14.57 -9.02
N ASP A 121 -4.91 14.13 -7.88
CA ASP A 121 -3.87 14.84 -7.12
C ASP A 121 -2.91 13.83 -6.47
N TYR A 122 -1.68 14.25 -6.18
CA TYR A 122 -0.68 13.43 -5.53
C TYR A 122 0.04 14.24 -4.46
N LEU A 123 -0.15 13.87 -3.20
CA LEU A 123 0.41 14.56 -2.05
C LEU A 123 1.64 13.83 -1.51
N VAL A 124 2.72 14.58 -1.32
CA VAL A 124 3.98 14.04 -0.78
C VAL A 124 4.20 14.58 0.62
N GLY A 125 4.49 13.69 1.56
CA GLY A 125 4.89 14.05 2.91
C GLY A 125 4.50 13.03 3.98
N ASP A 126 5.03 13.25 5.18
CA ASP A 126 4.71 12.44 6.35
C ASP A 126 3.37 12.86 6.95
N VAL A 127 2.32 12.10 6.68
CA VAL A 127 0.99 12.31 7.26
C VAL A 127 1.04 12.34 8.81
N GLY A 128 2.00 11.65 9.42
CA GLY A 128 2.21 11.69 10.86
C GLY A 128 2.63 13.07 11.39
N ALA A 129 3.34 13.83 10.58
CA ALA A 129 3.86 15.17 10.89
C ALA A 129 3.01 16.31 10.31
N TRP A 130 2.04 16.04 9.43
CA TRP A 130 1.22 17.08 8.81
C TRP A 130 0.42 17.88 9.84
N SER A 131 0.35 19.19 9.59
CA SER A 131 -0.57 20.09 10.28
C SER A 131 -2.03 19.76 9.95
N GLU A 132 -2.97 20.29 10.74
CA GLU A 132 -4.40 20.14 10.43
C GLU A 132 -4.76 20.74 9.07
N ALA A 133 -4.15 21.86 8.67
CA ALA A 133 -4.38 22.49 7.36
C ALA A 133 -3.94 21.59 6.19
N GLU A 134 -2.87 20.80 6.35
CA GLU A 134 -2.45 19.80 5.35
C GLU A 134 -3.42 18.61 5.30
N LEU A 135 -3.92 18.17 6.46
CA LEU A 135 -4.95 17.11 6.52
C LEU A 135 -6.30 17.58 5.96
N ASP A 136 -6.63 18.87 6.08
CA ASP A 136 -7.87 19.42 5.54
C ASP A 136 -7.94 19.27 4.01
N ARG A 137 -6.81 19.30 3.29
CA ARG A 137 -6.79 18.97 1.86
C ARG A 137 -7.37 17.58 1.56
N LEU A 138 -7.04 16.58 2.39
CA LEU A 138 -7.60 15.25 2.24
C LEU A 138 -9.06 15.17 2.74
N ARG A 139 -9.44 15.92 3.77
CA ARG A 139 -10.84 16.00 4.22
C ARG A 139 -11.73 16.69 3.18
N ASP A 140 -11.25 17.76 2.56
CA ASP A 140 -11.97 18.50 1.50
C ASP A 140 -12.19 17.63 0.25
N PHE A 141 -11.31 16.68 -0.01
CA PHE A 141 -11.50 15.64 -1.02
C PHE A 141 -12.73 14.76 -0.70
N ARG A 142 -13.19 14.71 0.56
CA ARG A 142 -14.31 13.89 1.06
C ARG A 142 -14.17 12.42 0.67
N PRO A 143 -13.12 11.73 1.12
CA PRO A 143 -12.85 10.37 0.70
C PRO A 143 -13.99 9.42 1.06
N THR A 144 -14.36 8.57 0.12
CA THR A 144 -15.30 7.46 0.36
C THR A 144 -14.57 6.21 0.80
N ALA A 145 -13.29 6.11 0.47
CA ALA A 145 -12.42 5.02 0.93
C ALA A 145 -10.96 5.48 1.09
N LEU A 146 -10.24 4.76 1.97
CA LEU A 146 -8.79 4.81 2.09
C LEU A 146 -8.24 3.40 1.93
N LEU A 147 -7.35 3.21 0.95
CA LEU A 147 -6.71 1.94 0.68
C LEU A 147 -5.19 2.07 0.84
N ALA A 148 -4.56 1.10 1.53
CA ALA A 148 -3.11 0.98 1.61
C ALA A 148 -2.72 -0.36 0.97
N LEU A 149 -2.43 -0.31 -0.33
CA LEU A 149 -2.41 -1.50 -1.18
C LEU A 149 -1.16 -2.36 -1.00
N SER A 150 -0.02 -1.76 -0.71
CA SER A 150 1.26 -2.45 -0.47
C SER A 150 2.15 -1.70 0.53
N ALA A 151 1.56 -0.87 1.40
CA ALA A 151 2.31 0.05 2.26
C ALA A 151 2.48 -0.44 3.71
N VAL A 152 1.64 -1.37 4.19
CA VAL A 152 1.63 -1.79 5.60
C VAL A 152 2.53 -3.00 5.82
N GLY A 153 3.63 -2.80 6.55
CA GLY A 153 4.59 -3.83 6.90
C GLY A 153 5.46 -3.42 8.08
N LEU A 154 6.24 -4.38 8.64
CA LEU A 154 7.22 -4.05 9.67
C LEU A 154 8.26 -3.06 9.11
N GLY A 155 8.43 -1.93 9.79
CA GLY A 155 9.37 -0.89 9.37
C GLY A 155 8.90 0.02 8.22
N HIS A 156 7.66 -0.16 7.74
CA HIS A 156 7.06 0.69 6.70
C HIS A 156 6.19 1.78 7.34
N VAL A 157 4.87 1.78 7.11
CA VAL A 157 3.99 2.78 7.72
C VAL A 157 3.86 2.55 9.23
N PRO A 158 4.23 3.52 10.10
CA PRO A 158 4.01 3.40 11.53
C PRO A 158 2.50 3.32 11.86
N CYS A 159 2.14 2.50 12.86
CA CYS A 159 0.73 2.33 13.26
C CYS A 159 0.04 3.65 13.62
N ALA A 160 0.76 4.61 14.24
CA ALA A 160 0.22 5.93 14.56
C ALA A 160 -0.17 6.73 13.31
N VAL A 161 0.65 6.62 12.25
CA VAL A 161 0.40 7.27 10.95
C VAL A 161 -0.81 6.63 10.26
N MET A 162 -0.89 5.30 10.23
CA MET A 162 -2.05 4.58 9.68
C MET A 162 -3.34 4.93 10.42
N ARG A 163 -3.29 5.00 11.76
CA ARG A 163 -4.45 5.42 12.57
C ARG A 163 -4.89 6.85 12.24
N ARG A 164 -3.94 7.77 12.03
CA ARG A 164 -4.22 9.15 11.66
C ARG A 164 -4.86 9.23 10.27
N ALA A 165 -4.35 8.47 9.32
CA ALA A 165 -4.90 8.38 7.97
C ALA A 165 -6.33 7.82 7.97
N LEU A 166 -6.58 6.73 8.72
CA LEU A 166 -7.93 6.17 8.89
C LEU A 166 -8.91 7.17 9.55
N GLY A 167 -8.40 8.06 10.41
CA GLY A 167 -9.18 9.13 11.04
C GLY A 167 -9.68 10.23 10.06
N LEU A 168 -9.28 10.19 8.79
CA LEU A 168 -9.82 11.05 7.72
C LEU A 168 -11.17 10.54 7.20
N LEU A 169 -11.51 9.28 7.47
CA LEU A 169 -12.73 8.66 7.02
C LEU A 169 -13.89 8.96 7.96
N GLU A 170 -14.99 9.45 7.41
CA GLU A 170 -16.27 9.59 8.11
C GLU A 170 -16.92 8.23 8.35
N PRO A 171 -17.90 8.14 9.27
CA PRO A 171 -18.73 6.95 9.42
C PRO A 171 -19.34 6.49 8.10
N GLY A 172 -19.42 5.19 7.90
CA GLY A 172 -19.91 4.56 6.68
C GLY A 172 -18.92 4.45 5.52
N ARG A 173 -17.73 5.08 5.63
CA ARG A 173 -16.68 5.02 4.60
C ARG A 173 -15.85 3.75 4.69
N LEU A 174 -15.27 3.33 3.57
CA LEU A 174 -14.54 2.07 3.48
C LEU A 174 -13.05 2.25 3.75
N TYR A 175 -12.44 1.24 4.31
CA TYR A 175 -10.97 1.12 4.37
C TYR A 175 -10.53 -0.25 3.87
N GLY A 176 -9.34 -0.33 3.30
CA GLY A 176 -8.75 -1.60 2.89
C GLY A 176 -7.22 -1.57 2.95
N PHE A 177 -6.65 -2.63 3.48
CA PHE A 177 -5.20 -2.82 3.52
C PHE A 177 -4.85 -4.29 3.77
N ALA A 178 -3.58 -4.63 3.58
CA ALA A 178 -3.07 -5.95 3.93
C ALA A 178 -1.94 -5.84 4.95
N VAL A 179 -1.81 -6.85 5.80
CA VAL A 179 -0.74 -6.96 6.79
C VAL A 179 -0.06 -8.33 6.72
N ALA A 180 1.19 -8.41 7.14
CA ALA A 180 1.89 -9.67 7.36
C ALA A 180 1.43 -10.32 8.68
N PRO A 181 1.53 -11.67 8.83
CA PRO A 181 1.11 -12.39 10.04
C PRO A 181 1.68 -11.84 11.36
N PRO A 182 2.94 -11.36 11.44
CA PRO A 182 3.46 -10.77 12.68
C PRO A 182 2.66 -9.57 13.20
N LEU A 183 1.90 -8.88 12.36
CA LEU A 183 1.10 -7.70 12.73
C LEU A 183 -0.32 -8.05 13.22
N LEU A 184 -0.71 -9.32 13.21
CA LEU A 184 -2.04 -9.76 13.61
C LEU A 184 -2.26 -9.75 15.13
N PRO A 185 -3.51 -9.60 15.61
CA PRO A 185 -3.85 -9.65 17.03
C PRO A 185 -3.42 -10.92 17.76
N GLU A 186 -3.38 -12.04 17.06
CA GLU A 186 -2.97 -13.36 17.55
C GLU A 186 -1.47 -13.62 17.48
N SER A 187 -0.69 -12.68 16.94
CA SER A 187 0.77 -12.82 16.82
C SER A 187 1.48 -12.87 18.16
N THR A 188 2.53 -13.67 18.23
CA THR A 188 3.50 -13.71 19.34
C THR A 188 4.85 -13.10 18.96
N ASP A 189 4.98 -12.56 17.75
CA ASP A 189 6.21 -11.92 17.27
C ASP A 189 6.48 -10.61 18.04
N PRO A 190 7.65 -10.47 18.68
CA PRO A 190 7.93 -9.29 19.51
C PRO A 190 7.92 -7.97 18.72
N ALA A 191 8.43 -7.97 17.47
CA ALA A 191 8.45 -6.78 16.63
C ALA A 191 7.04 -6.43 16.14
N GLY A 192 6.26 -7.44 15.80
CA GLY A 192 4.85 -7.29 15.48
C GLY A 192 4.05 -6.69 16.64
N LEU A 193 4.23 -7.20 17.86
CA LEU A 193 3.57 -6.68 19.06
C LEU A 193 3.99 -5.23 19.36
N ALA A 194 5.28 -4.91 19.24
CA ALA A 194 5.81 -3.57 19.46
C ALA A 194 5.35 -2.55 18.42
N SER A 195 4.93 -2.99 17.22
CA SER A 195 4.48 -2.11 16.13
C SER A 195 3.20 -1.34 16.44
N GLY A 196 2.36 -1.84 17.36
CA GLY A 196 1.03 -1.31 17.68
C GLY A 196 -0.09 -1.76 16.72
N TYR A 197 0.22 -2.44 15.62
CA TYR A 197 -0.80 -2.93 14.67
C TYR A 197 -1.75 -3.96 15.27
N PRO A 198 -1.31 -4.92 16.10
CA PRO A 198 -2.25 -5.84 16.76
C PRO A 198 -3.36 -5.14 17.54
N GLU A 199 -3.03 -4.04 18.22
CA GLU A 199 -4.01 -3.24 18.96
C GLU A 199 -4.91 -2.42 18.01
N LEU A 200 -4.34 -1.84 16.93
CA LEU A 200 -5.13 -1.15 15.92
C LEU A 200 -6.17 -2.09 15.29
N LEU A 201 -5.77 -3.30 14.92
CA LEU A 201 -6.67 -4.30 14.33
C LEU A 201 -7.77 -4.75 15.29
N ARG A 202 -7.47 -4.90 16.62
CA ARG A 202 -8.51 -5.17 17.63
C ARG A 202 -9.51 -4.02 17.71
N ARG A 203 -9.03 -2.77 17.69
CA ARG A 203 -9.91 -1.58 17.72
C ARG A 203 -10.77 -1.48 16.48
N LEU A 204 -10.22 -1.73 15.31
CA LEU A 204 -10.99 -1.77 14.07
C LEU A 204 -12.06 -2.86 14.14
N ALA A 205 -11.71 -4.07 14.58
CA ALA A 205 -12.66 -5.17 14.73
C ALA A 205 -13.79 -4.89 15.74
N ALA A 206 -13.54 -4.09 16.77
CA ALA A 206 -14.52 -3.73 17.79
C ALA A 206 -15.35 -2.49 17.43
N GLY A 207 -14.79 -1.57 16.64
CA GLY A 207 -15.38 -0.25 16.35
C GLY A 207 -15.79 -0.03 14.89
N THR A 208 -15.67 -1.05 14.01
CA THR A 208 -16.04 -0.94 12.59
C THR A 208 -16.69 -2.24 12.13
N GLU A 209 -17.31 -2.23 10.95
CA GLU A 209 -17.82 -3.44 10.31
C GLU A 209 -16.73 -4.06 9.43
N LEU A 210 -16.24 -5.23 9.81
CA LEU A 210 -15.33 -6.01 8.96
C LEU A 210 -16.15 -6.68 7.86
N LEU A 211 -15.96 -6.26 6.61
CA LEU A 211 -16.68 -6.80 5.45
C LEU A 211 -16.03 -8.05 4.90
N VAL A 212 -14.69 -8.09 4.88
CA VAL A 212 -13.89 -9.23 4.41
C VAL A 212 -12.53 -9.27 5.10
N ARG A 213 -12.08 -10.50 5.38
CA ARG A 213 -10.71 -10.83 5.78
C ARG A 213 -10.29 -12.06 4.99
N GLU A 214 -9.22 -11.95 4.21
CA GLU A 214 -8.75 -13.05 3.36
C GLU A 214 -7.23 -13.21 3.47
N GLN A 215 -6.77 -14.46 3.57
CA GLN A 215 -5.37 -14.81 3.53
C GLN A 215 -4.97 -15.17 2.10
N TYR A 216 -3.80 -14.69 1.67
CA TYR A 216 -3.27 -14.93 0.33
C TYR A 216 -1.75 -15.06 0.34
N VAL A 217 -1.16 -15.57 -0.73
CA VAL A 217 0.29 -15.50 -0.95
C VAL A 217 0.63 -14.08 -1.38
N HIS A 218 1.30 -13.35 -0.48
CA HIS A 218 1.67 -11.95 -0.68
C HIS A 218 2.73 -11.81 -1.78
N ARG A 219 3.81 -12.59 -1.67
CA ARG A 219 4.89 -12.68 -2.64
C ARG A 219 5.76 -13.90 -2.35
N TYR A 220 6.74 -14.16 -3.21
CA TYR A 220 7.79 -15.10 -2.94
C TYR A 220 9.04 -14.39 -2.43
N ARG A 221 9.76 -15.00 -1.50
CA ARG A 221 11.09 -14.54 -1.07
C ARG A 221 12.14 -14.99 -2.07
N THR A 222 13.35 -14.43 -1.94
CA THR A 222 14.47 -14.77 -2.83
C THR A 222 14.94 -16.23 -2.71
N ASP A 223 14.57 -16.93 -1.62
CA ASP A 223 14.78 -18.37 -1.42
C ASP A 223 13.63 -19.25 -1.98
N GLY A 224 12.61 -18.64 -2.59
CA GLY A 224 11.44 -19.31 -3.14
C GLY A 224 10.34 -19.58 -2.12
N ALA A 225 10.52 -19.29 -0.84
CA ALA A 225 9.49 -19.47 0.16
C ALA A 225 8.37 -18.42 0.01
N GLU A 226 7.13 -18.82 0.33
CA GLU A 226 5.98 -17.94 0.30
C GLU A 226 5.93 -17.03 1.52
N ASP A 227 5.74 -15.74 1.28
CA ASP A 227 5.29 -14.78 2.29
C ASP A 227 3.76 -14.66 2.22
N THR A 228 3.12 -14.81 3.37
CA THR A 228 1.66 -14.71 3.49
C THR A 228 1.25 -13.28 3.83
N GLY A 229 0.19 -12.79 3.20
CA GLY A 229 -0.53 -11.58 3.54
C GLY A 229 -1.95 -11.87 4.01
N ILE A 230 -2.49 -10.99 4.84
CA ILE A 230 -3.90 -10.99 5.23
C ILE A 230 -4.49 -9.65 4.83
N ALA A 231 -5.42 -9.67 3.89
CA ALA A 231 -6.11 -8.48 3.43
C ALA A 231 -7.42 -8.29 4.21
N PHE A 232 -7.71 -7.03 4.48
CA PHE A 232 -8.92 -6.58 5.17
C PHE A 232 -9.61 -5.51 4.33
N VAL A 233 -10.93 -5.58 4.24
CA VAL A 233 -11.77 -4.45 3.87
C VAL A 233 -12.86 -4.32 4.92
N GLY A 234 -13.06 -3.09 5.40
CA GLY A 234 -14.07 -2.80 6.41
C GLY A 234 -14.74 -1.45 6.16
N ARG A 235 -15.76 -1.18 6.97
CA ARG A 235 -16.55 0.05 6.93
C ARG A 235 -16.53 0.72 8.29
N MET A 236 -16.16 2.01 8.31
CA MET A 236 -16.17 2.82 9.54
C MET A 236 -17.56 2.86 10.15
N ALA A 237 -17.66 2.74 11.49
CA ALA A 237 -18.93 2.78 12.21
C ALA A 237 -19.47 4.20 12.35
#